data_f7ca17f616139efd9e3cd8dcf8981a08
#
_entry.id   f7ca17f616139efd9e3cd8dcf8981a08
#
_cell.length_a   1.000
_cell.length_b   1.000
_cell.length_c   1.000
_cell.angle_alpha   90.00
_cell.angle_beta   90.00
_cell.angle_gamma   90.00
#
_symmetry.space_group_name_H-M   'P 1'
#
loop_
_entity.id
_entity.type
_entity.pdbx_description
1 polymer ?
#
loop_
_entity_poly.entity_id
_entity_poly.type
_entity_poly.pdbx_seq_one_letter_code
_entity_poly.pdbx_strand_id
1 'polypeptide(L)'
;NSLEMIEKLIDAGANMFRLNFSHGSHEYHQETLDNIRQAMQNKKKIVGILQDISGPKIRVGELKEPFLLEAGDTVTFEKDEVIGYKKGPKEYVVSINYPYILEKIKIDEYIYLYDGIIRAKVIETNPKVKAEIENSGTLSSRKGVNFPNTIIDIEVITKKDEADIAWGVKNRVDYFAISFVQNAKDMRRARELLGDYKG
;
A
#
# COMPACT_ATOMS: atom_id res chain seq x y z
N ASN A 1 -3.12 -12.93 16.13
CA ASN A 1 -4.51 -12.42 16.30
C ASN A 1 -5.37 -13.30 17.22
N SER A 2 -4.75 -14.19 18.04
CA SER A 2 -5.50 -15.00 19.01
C SER A 2 -6.03 -14.12 20.15
N LEU A 3 -7.16 -14.52 20.73
CA LEU A 3 -7.78 -13.85 21.88
C LEU A 3 -6.77 -13.64 23.02
N GLU A 4 -6.00 -14.67 23.36
CA GLU A 4 -4.98 -14.62 24.41
C GLU A 4 -3.91 -13.55 24.16
N MET A 5 -3.44 -13.43 22.91
CA MET A 5 -2.44 -12.42 22.56
C MET A 5 -3.01 -11.01 22.64
N ILE A 6 -4.25 -10.81 22.18
CA ILE A 6 -4.94 -9.52 22.25
C ILE A 6 -5.13 -9.10 23.72
N GLU A 7 -5.53 -10.04 24.59
CA GLU A 7 -5.64 -9.77 26.02
C GLU A 7 -4.31 -9.34 26.66
N LYS A 8 -3.20 -10.01 26.33
CA LYS A 8 -1.86 -9.63 26.78
C LYS A 8 -1.46 -8.23 26.31
N LEU A 9 -1.80 -7.87 25.04
CA LEU A 9 -1.53 -6.54 24.50
C LEU A 9 -2.34 -5.45 25.23
N ILE A 10 -3.61 -5.72 25.53
CA ILE A 10 -4.45 -4.81 26.33
C ILE A 10 -3.88 -4.62 27.75
N ASP A 11 -3.42 -5.70 28.38
CA ASP A 11 -2.79 -5.63 29.71
C ASP A 11 -1.48 -4.86 29.67
N ALA A 12 -0.73 -4.97 28.58
CA ALA A 12 0.50 -4.21 28.34
C ALA A 12 0.27 -2.72 28.00
N GLY A 13 -1.01 -2.28 27.87
CA GLY A 13 -1.36 -0.88 27.63
C GLY A 13 -1.75 -0.53 26.21
N ALA A 14 -1.96 -1.51 25.32
CA ALA A 14 -2.53 -1.23 24.00
C ALA A 14 -3.93 -0.64 24.17
N ASN A 15 -4.19 0.50 23.53
CA ASN A 15 -5.45 1.23 23.58
C ASN A 15 -6.11 1.39 22.20
N MET A 16 -5.48 0.86 21.14
CA MET A 16 -6.02 0.82 19.79
C MET A 16 -5.49 -0.41 19.04
N PHE A 17 -6.35 -1.03 18.25
CA PHE A 17 -6.01 -2.11 17.32
C PHE A 17 -6.29 -1.67 15.89
N ARG A 18 -5.29 -1.80 15.02
CA ARG A 18 -5.38 -1.50 13.60
C ARG A 18 -5.66 -2.76 12.79
N LEU A 19 -6.73 -2.75 12.02
CA LEU A 19 -7.07 -3.76 11.03
C LEU A 19 -6.58 -3.29 9.66
N ASN A 20 -5.52 -3.91 9.13
CA ASN A 20 -4.90 -3.49 7.87
C ASN A 20 -5.52 -4.25 6.68
N PHE A 21 -6.40 -3.58 5.95
CA PHE A 21 -7.12 -4.11 4.80
C PHE A 21 -6.29 -4.24 3.51
N SER A 22 -5.01 -3.90 3.55
CA SER A 22 -4.07 -4.27 2.47
C SER A 22 -3.82 -5.79 2.42
N HIS A 23 -4.17 -6.52 3.48
CA HIS A 23 -3.97 -7.96 3.65
C HIS A 23 -5.18 -8.60 4.31
N GLY A 24 -5.35 -9.91 4.10
CA GLY A 24 -6.44 -10.66 4.68
C GLY A 24 -7.77 -10.52 3.92
N SER A 25 -8.75 -11.34 4.30
CA SER A 25 -10.14 -11.27 3.81
C SER A 25 -11.06 -10.62 4.85
N HIS A 26 -12.30 -10.33 4.46
CA HIS A 26 -13.31 -9.83 5.40
C HIS A 26 -13.55 -10.82 6.54
N GLU A 27 -13.52 -12.12 6.27
CA GLU A 27 -13.69 -13.18 7.29
C GLU A 27 -12.53 -13.14 8.30
N TYR A 28 -11.30 -13.02 7.84
CA TYR A 28 -10.13 -12.89 8.69
C TYR A 28 -10.20 -11.65 9.60
N HIS A 29 -10.64 -10.52 9.06
CA HIS A 29 -10.81 -9.29 9.84
C HIS A 29 -11.99 -9.41 10.81
N GLN A 30 -13.04 -10.14 10.44
CA GLN A 30 -14.17 -10.39 11.33
C GLN A 30 -13.76 -11.21 12.56
N GLU A 31 -13.04 -12.31 12.34
CA GLU A 31 -12.52 -13.12 13.45
C GLU A 31 -11.61 -12.29 14.38
N THR A 32 -10.73 -11.48 13.80
CA THR A 32 -9.84 -10.60 14.58
C THR A 32 -10.66 -9.59 15.40
N LEU A 33 -11.67 -8.97 14.79
CA LEU A 33 -12.55 -7.99 15.43
C LEU A 33 -13.34 -8.62 16.58
N ASP A 34 -13.87 -9.84 16.40
CA ASP A 34 -14.62 -10.56 17.40
C ASP A 34 -13.72 -10.90 18.59
N ASN A 35 -12.47 -11.32 18.34
CA ASN A 35 -11.47 -11.55 19.38
C ASN A 35 -11.12 -10.27 20.15
N ILE A 36 -10.99 -9.11 19.47
CA ILE A 36 -10.75 -7.82 20.14
C ILE A 36 -11.93 -7.49 21.07
N ARG A 37 -13.16 -7.60 20.59
CA ARG A 37 -14.36 -7.32 21.39
C ARG A 37 -14.51 -8.26 22.59
N GLN A 38 -14.21 -9.53 22.40
CA GLN A 38 -14.21 -10.51 23.49
C GLN A 38 -13.14 -10.16 24.53
N ALA A 39 -11.93 -9.77 24.09
CA ALA A 39 -10.86 -9.32 24.99
C ALA A 39 -11.26 -8.06 25.78
N MET A 40 -11.93 -7.09 25.14
CA MET A 40 -12.46 -5.90 25.81
C MET A 40 -13.42 -6.28 26.94
N GLN A 41 -14.31 -7.24 26.70
CA GLN A 41 -15.24 -7.74 27.73
C GLN A 41 -14.50 -8.44 28.87
N ASN A 42 -13.59 -9.36 28.54
CA ASN A 42 -12.83 -10.14 29.54
C ASN A 42 -11.96 -9.23 30.43
N LYS A 43 -11.32 -8.22 29.84
CA LYS A 43 -10.45 -7.27 30.55
C LYS A 43 -11.17 -6.07 31.12
N LYS A 44 -12.45 -5.89 30.84
CA LYS A 44 -13.25 -4.69 31.23
C LYS A 44 -12.56 -3.39 30.82
N LYS A 45 -11.93 -3.38 29.65
CA LYS A 45 -11.22 -2.23 29.08
C LYS A 45 -11.80 -1.90 27.70
N ILE A 46 -11.85 -0.61 27.37
CA ILE A 46 -12.26 -0.11 26.06
C ILE A 46 -10.97 0.18 25.27
N VAL A 47 -10.91 -0.31 24.04
CA VAL A 47 -9.85 0.00 23.08
C VAL A 47 -10.46 0.46 21.76
N GLY A 48 -9.79 1.36 21.06
CA GLY A 48 -10.22 1.83 19.74
C GLY A 48 -9.94 0.79 18.65
N ILE A 49 -10.80 0.74 17.65
CA ILE A 49 -10.66 -0.12 16.48
C ILE A 49 -10.50 0.76 15.26
N LEU A 50 -9.33 0.70 14.62
CA LEU A 50 -8.98 1.47 13.43
C LEU A 50 -8.99 0.54 12.20
N GLN A 51 -9.86 0.83 11.23
CA GLN A 51 -9.77 0.21 9.91
C GLN A 51 -8.84 1.05 9.02
N ASP A 52 -7.79 0.43 8.51
CA ASP A 52 -6.85 1.06 7.59
C ASP A 52 -7.05 0.47 6.20
N ILE A 53 -7.64 1.28 5.30
CA ILE A 53 -7.95 0.86 3.93
C ILE A 53 -6.70 0.85 3.05
N SER A 54 -6.69 -0.05 2.08
CA SER A 54 -5.53 -0.31 1.22
C SER A 54 -5.14 0.89 0.36
N GLY A 55 -6.11 1.56 -0.24
CA GLY A 55 -5.89 2.52 -1.29
C GLY A 55 -5.23 1.92 -2.55
N PRO A 56 -4.90 2.75 -3.53
CA PRO A 56 -4.32 2.33 -4.80
C PRO A 56 -2.81 2.12 -4.66
N LYS A 57 -2.39 1.03 -4.02
CA LYS A 57 -0.96 0.75 -3.86
C LYS A 57 -0.33 0.40 -5.21
N ILE A 58 0.58 1.26 -5.67
CA ILE A 58 1.38 1.02 -6.86
C ILE A 58 2.41 -0.06 -6.52
N ARG A 59 2.53 -1.06 -7.40
CA ARG A 59 3.40 -2.21 -7.20
C ARG A 59 4.13 -2.57 -8.47
N VAL A 60 5.35 -3.07 -8.32
CA VAL A 60 6.06 -3.79 -9.37
C VAL A 60 5.24 -5.02 -9.77
N GLY A 61 5.23 -5.35 -11.05
CA GLY A 61 4.65 -6.57 -11.59
C GLY A 61 5.36 -7.84 -11.10
N GLU A 62 5.05 -8.97 -11.74
CA GLU A 62 5.75 -10.22 -11.48
C GLU A 62 7.17 -10.16 -12.05
N LEU A 63 8.12 -10.77 -11.34
CA LEU A 63 9.50 -10.94 -11.76
C LEU A 63 9.79 -12.43 -11.94
N LYS A 64 10.64 -12.79 -12.91
CA LYS A 64 11.11 -14.17 -13.08
C LYS A 64 11.83 -14.70 -11.85
N GLU A 65 12.58 -13.81 -11.19
CA GLU A 65 13.35 -14.06 -9.97
C GLU A 65 13.56 -12.73 -9.25
N PRO A 66 13.87 -12.71 -7.96
CA PRO A 66 14.26 -11.47 -7.27
C PRO A 66 15.53 -10.87 -7.89
N PHE A 67 15.56 -9.55 -8.07
CA PHE A 67 16.73 -8.83 -8.57
C PHE A 67 17.58 -8.30 -7.43
N LEU A 68 18.84 -8.67 -7.37
CA LEU A 68 19.84 -7.97 -6.56
C LEU A 68 20.29 -6.74 -7.36
N LEU A 69 19.75 -5.58 -7.00
CA LEU A 69 20.06 -4.30 -7.62
C LEU A 69 21.21 -3.64 -6.87
N GLU A 70 22.17 -3.10 -7.61
CA GLU A 70 23.32 -2.38 -7.08
C GLU A 70 23.31 -0.92 -7.57
N ALA A 71 23.99 -0.01 -6.85
CA ALA A 71 24.15 1.36 -7.30
C ALA A 71 24.79 1.41 -8.68
N GLY A 72 24.24 2.21 -9.60
CA GLY A 72 24.64 2.30 -11.01
C GLY A 72 23.97 1.25 -11.92
N ASP A 73 23.14 0.36 -11.40
CA ASP A 73 22.25 -0.46 -12.23
C ASP A 73 21.10 0.39 -12.78
N THR A 74 20.48 -0.07 -13.86
CA THR A 74 19.34 0.64 -14.45
C THR A 74 18.11 -0.26 -14.52
N VAL A 75 16.95 0.34 -14.22
CA VAL A 75 15.64 -0.30 -14.32
C VAL A 75 14.81 0.43 -15.37
N THR A 76 14.35 -0.29 -16.38
CA THR A 76 13.42 0.20 -17.40
C THR A 76 12.00 -0.21 -17.01
N PHE A 77 11.09 0.74 -17.01
CA PHE A 77 9.66 0.53 -16.72
C PHE A 77 8.89 0.42 -18.03
N GLU A 78 8.26 -0.75 -18.23
CA GLU A 78 7.38 -1.01 -19.37
C GLU A 78 5.95 -0.55 -19.08
N LYS A 79 5.27 -0.02 -20.13
CA LYS A 79 3.83 0.29 -20.05
C LYS A 79 2.97 -0.95 -20.12
N ASP A 80 3.38 -1.92 -20.96
CA ASP A 80 2.71 -3.19 -21.06
C ASP A 80 3.08 -4.09 -19.87
N GLU A 81 2.16 -4.95 -19.46
CA GLU A 81 2.42 -5.93 -18.42
C GLU A 81 3.45 -6.94 -18.93
N VAL A 82 4.58 -7.02 -18.25
CA VAL A 82 5.65 -7.99 -18.53
C VAL A 82 6.08 -8.69 -17.26
N ILE A 83 6.49 -9.95 -17.37
CA ILE A 83 7.24 -10.61 -16.30
C ILE A 83 8.63 -10.00 -16.30
N GLY A 84 8.99 -9.26 -15.24
CA GLY A 84 10.27 -8.57 -15.16
C GLY A 84 11.46 -9.51 -15.28
N TYR A 85 12.51 -9.06 -15.92
CA TYR A 85 13.70 -9.85 -16.23
C TYR A 85 14.97 -9.02 -16.25
N LYS A 86 16.10 -9.68 -16.10
CA LYS A 86 17.43 -9.09 -16.31
C LYS A 86 17.76 -9.10 -17.80
N LYS A 87 17.90 -7.90 -18.39
CA LYS A 87 18.19 -7.70 -19.81
C LYS A 87 19.68 -7.75 -20.14
N GLY A 88 20.52 -7.32 -19.19
CA GLY A 88 21.96 -7.23 -19.34
C GLY A 88 22.68 -7.20 -17.99
N PRO A 89 24.00 -7.08 -17.96
CA PRO A 89 24.78 -7.13 -16.73
C PRO A 89 24.30 -6.18 -15.63
N LYS A 90 23.84 -4.97 -16.03
CA LYS A 90 23.38 -3.89 -15.16
C LYS A 90 22.01 -3.34 -15.58
N GLU A 91 21.24 -4.10 -16.35
CA GLU A 91 19.99 -3.65 -16.94
C GLU A 91 18.85 -4.59 -16.56
N TYR A 92 17.79 -4.04 -16.00
CA TYR A 92 16.58 -4.76 -15.58
C TYR A 92 15.35 -4.13 -16.22
N VAL A 93 14.34 -4.96 -16.44
CA VAL A 93 13.05 -4.54 -17.02
C VAL A 93 11.95 -4.97 -16.09
N VAL A 94 11.02 -4.06 -15.78
CA VAL A 94 9.84 -4.31 -14.94
C VAL A 94 8.62 -3.64 -15.52
N SER A 95 7.44 -4.09 -15.13
CA SER A 95 6.17 -3.35 -15.27
C SER A 95 5.63 -2.94 -13.90
N ILE A 96 4.65 -2.05 -13.91
CA ILE A 96 3.90 -1.65 -12.71
C ILE A 96 2.39 -1.73 -13.00
N ASN A 97 1.61 -1.96 -11.96
CA ASN A 97 0.15 -2.11 -12.08
C ASN A 97 -0.61 -0.81 -12.42
N TYR A 98 0.07 0.35 -12.48
CA TYR A 98 -0.49 1.65 -12.88
C TYR A 98 0.41 2.32 -13.94
N PRO A 99 0.48 1.77 -15.17
CA PRO A 99 1.47 2.18 -16.17
C PRO A 99 1.31 3.61 -16.68
N TYR A 100 0.11 4.20 -16.63
CA TYR A 100 -0.13 5.58 -17.04
C TYR A 100 0.63 6.63 -16.18
N ILE A 101 1.09 6.25 -14.99
CA ILE A 101 1.96 7.10 -14.16
C ILE A 101 3.26 7.42 -14.88
N LEU A 102 3.78 6.46 -15.66
CA LEU A 102 5.03 6.60 -16.40
C LEU A 102 5.00 7.77 -17.41
N GLU A 103 3.81 8.21 -17.84
CA GLU A 103 3.65 9.35 -18.75
C GLU A 103 3.81 10.72 -18.05
N LYS A 104 3.68 10.73 -16.73
CA LYS A 104 3.74 11.95 -15.91
C LYS A 104 5.10 12.18 -15.27
N ILE A 105 5.96 11.16 -15.25
CA ILE A 105 7.29 11.20 -14.64
C ILE A 105 8.23 12.07 -15.47
N LYS A 106 9.07 12.81 -14.80
CA LYS A 106 10.08 13.69 -15.42
C LYS A 106 11.49 13.20 -15.11
N ILE A 107 12.43 13.60 -15.97
CA ILE A 107 13.86 13.40 -15.70
C ILE A 107 14.22 14.08 -14.38
N ASP A 108 15.17 13.49 -13.66
CA ASP A 108 15.63 13.89 -12.32
C ASP A 108 14.65 13.64 -11.16
N GLU A 109 13.41 13.16 -11.41
CA GLU A 109 12.51 12.70 -10.34
C GLU A 109 12.99 11.37 -9.74
N TYR A 110 12.50 11.06 -8.54
CA TYR A 110 12.85 9.83 -7.82
C TYR A 110 11.73 8.82 -7.89
N ILE A 111 12.13 7.54 -7.99
CA ILE A 111 11.28 6.37 -7.84
C ILE A 111 11.80 5.57 -6.64
N TYR A 112 10.94 5.33 -5.67
CA TYR A 112 11.26 4.49 -4.53
C TYR A 112 10.62 3.12 -4.70
N LEU A 113 11.44 2.08 -4.67
CA LEU A 113 11.01 0.68 -4.77
C LEU A 113 11.09 0.03 -3.40
N TYR A 114 10.25 -0.99 -3.18
CA TYR A 114 10.18 -1.77 -1.95
C TYR A 114 10.01 -0.87 -0.70
N ASP A 115 8.93 -0.08 -0.72
CA ASP A 115 8.56 0.81 0.40
C ASP A 115 9.69 1.78 0.81
N GLY A 116 10.52 2.21 -0.15
CA GLY A 116 11.59 3.19 0.04
C GLY A 116 12.98 2.60 0.31
N ILE A 117 13.11 1.28 0.39
CA ILE A 117 14.41 0.62 0.61
C ILE A 117 15.36 0.87 -0.56
N ILE A 118 14.86 0.87 -1.80
CA ILE A 118 15.65 1.10 -3.01
C ILE A 118 15.23 2.43 -3.61
N ARG A 119 16.19 3.33 -3.79
CA ARG A 119 16.01 4.62 -4.44
C ARG A 119 16.60 4.58 -5.85
N ALA A 120 15.82 5.04 -6.82
CA ALA A 120 16.23 5.18 -8.19
C ALA A 120 15.94 6.59 -8.68
N LYS A 121 16.84 7.14 -9.52
CA LYS A 121 16.71 8.45 -10.16
C LYS A 121 16.36 8.29 -11.62
N VAL A 122 15.34 8.98 -12.10
CA VAL A 122 14.92 8.93 -13.50
C VAL A 122 15.95 9.62 -14.39
N ILE A 123 16.49 8.86 -15.35
CA ILE A 123 17.52 9.34 -16.30
C ILE A 123 16.99 9.46 -17.74
N GLU A 124 15.86 8.81 -18.06
CA GLU A 124 15.22 8.84 -19.36
C GLU A 124 13.71 8.66 -19.22
N THR A 125 12.92 9.33 -20.08
CA THR A 125 11.44 9.21 -20.07
C THR A 125 10.86 8.87 -21.45
N ASN A 126 11.67 8.90 -22.52
CA ASN A 126 11.21 8.60 -23.88
C ASN A 126 12.27 7.73 -24.63
N PRO A 127 11.89 6.59 -25.25
CA PRO A 127 10.52 6.07 -25.39
C PRO A 127 9.97 5.39 -24.13
N LYS A 128 10.81 5.10 -23.12
CA LYS A 128 10.44 4.43 -21.87
C LYS A 128 11.06 5.14 -20.68
N VAL A 129 10.43 5.00 -19.53
CA VAL A 129 11.04 5.48 -18.29
C VAL A 129 12.17 4.54 -17.89
N LYS A 130 13.37 5.11 -17.76
CA LYS A 130 14.56 4.43 -17.25
C LYS A 130 15.09 5.16 -16.04
N ALA A 131 15.37 4.44 -14.99
CA ALA A 131 15.90 4.98 -13.74
C ALA A 131 17.19 4.27 -13.35
N GLU A 132 18.16 5.05 -12.85
CA GLU A 132 19.41 4.54 -12.30
C GLU A 132 19.25 4.30 -10.80
N ILE A 133 19.70 3.16 -10.33
CA ILE A 133 19.68 2.76 -8.92
C ILE A 133 20.77 3.52 -8.17
N GLU A 134 20.41 4.21 -7.09
CA GLU A 134 21.37 4.96 -6.27
C GLU A 134 21.85 4.20 -5.03
N ASN A 135 21.09 3.20 -4.56
CA ASN A 135 21.49 2.35 -3.44
C ASN A 135 21.04 0.91 -3.64
N SER A 136 21.83 -0.04 -3.15
CA SER A 136 21.62 -1.46 -3.36
C SER A 136 20.42 -2.01 -2.58
N GLY A 137 19.78 -3.05 -3.14
CA GLY A 137 18.69 -3.76 -2.48
C GLY A 137 18.13 -4.89 -3.31
N THR A 138 17.38 -5.79 -2.69
CA THR A 138 16.71 -6.90 -3.39
C THR A 138 15.27 -6.54 -3.73
N LEU A 139 14.96 -6.44 -5.02
CA LEU A 139 13.62 -6.21 -5.54
C LEU A 139 12.93 -7.54 -5.86
N SER A 140 11.79 -7.79 -5.23
CA SER A 140 10.94 -8.97 -5.49
C SER A 140 9.62 -8.56 -6.14
N SER A 141 8.90 -9.54 -6.70
CA SER A 141 7.57 -9.35 -7.27
C SER A 141 6.62 -8.62 -6.31
N ARG A 142 5.73 -7.79 -6.84
CA ARG A 142 4.64 -7.10 -6.15
C ARG A 142 5.07 -6.13 -5.04
N LYS A 143 6.35 -5.76 -4.98
CA LYS A 143 6.82 -4.75 -4.02
C LYS A 143 6.28 -3.36 -4.35
N GLY A 144 6.05 -2.56 -3.30
CA GLY A 144 5.53 -1.21 -3.42
C GLY A 144 6.45 -0.30 -4.22
N VAL A 145 5.84 0.62 -4.99
CA VAL A 145 6.53 1.68 -5.74
C VAL A 145 5.93 3.01 -5.35
N ASN A 146 6.77 3.99 -5.04
CA ASN A 146 6.36 5.35 -4.71
C ASN A 146 7.03 6.36 -5.65
N PHE A 147 6.28 7.39 -6.02
CA PHE A 147 6.69 8.48 -6.91
C PHE A 147 6.51 9.81 -6.18
N PRO A 148 7.44 10.21 -5.30
CA PRO A 148 7.23 11.33 -4.37
C PRO A 148 7.13 12.69 -5.07
N ASN A 149 7.68 12.82 -6.27
CA ASN A 149 7.73 14.06 -7.04
C ASN A 149 6.61 14.15 -8.10
N THR A 150 5.95 13.03 -8.42
CA THR A 150 4.95 12.94 -9.47
C THR A 150 3.54 13.08 -8.89
N ILE A 151 2.77 14.06 -9.39
CA ILE A 151 1.36 14.16 -9.05
C ILE A 151 0.61 13.03 -9.77
N ILE A 152 0.09 12.10 -8.98
CA ILE A 152 -0.62 10.93 -9.47
C ILE A 152 -2.11 11.20 -9.33
N ASP A 153 -2.79 11.42 -10.46
CA ASP A 153 -4.24 11.64 -10.50
C ASP A 153 -4.94 10.27 -10.60
N ILE A 154 -5.00 9.57 -9.48
CA ILE A 154 -5.71 8.29 -9.33
C ILE A 154 -6.82 8.44 -8.29
N GLU A 155 -7.89 7.69 -8.47
CA GLU A 155 -8.90 7.55 -7.43
C GLU A 155 -8.27 6.88 -6.21
N VAL A 156 -8.21 7.62 -5.11
CA VAL A 156 -7.58 7.16 -3.85
C VAL A 156 -8.40 6.06 -3.20
N ILE A 157 -9.70 6.04 -3.42
CA ILE A 157 -10.62 5.01 -2.92
C ILE A 157 -11.00 4.10 -4.08
N THR A 158 -10.47 2.89 -4.08
CA THR A 158 -10.77 1.88 -5.09
C THR A 158 -12.13 1.21 -4.83
N LYS A 159 -12.64 0.44 -5.80
CA LYS A 159 -13.87 -0.37 -5.59
C LYS A 159 -13.72 -1.37 -4.43
N LYS A 160 -12.52 -1.89 -4.21
CA LYS A 160 -12.23 -2.74 -3.06
C LYS A 160 -12.37 -1.93 -1.77
N ASP A 161 -11.81 -0.73 -1.73
CA ASP A 161 -11.88 0.13 -0.54
C ASP A 161 -13.32 0.55 -0.22
N GLU A 162 -14.17 0.75 -1.23
CA GLU A 162 -15.61 0.98 -1.02
C GLU A 162 -16.28 -0.19 -0.29
N ALA A 163 -15.99 -1.43 -0.71
CA ALA A 163 -16.50 -2.62 -0.04
C ALA A 163 -15.92 -2.77 1.39
N ASP A 164 -14.65 -2.44 1.56
CA ASP A 164 -13.98 -2.47 2.87
C ASP A 164 -14.58 -1.43 3.83
N ILE A 165 -14.82 -0.21 3.36
CA ILE A 165 -15.48 0.85 4.15
C ILE A 165 -16.90 0.42 4.56
N ALA A 166 -17.67 -0.16 3.62
CA ALA A 166 -19.00 -0.66 3.93
C ALA A 166 -18.96 -1.77 5.00
N TRP A 167 -17.96 -2.65 4.97
CA TRP A 167 -17.72 -3.64 6.02
C TRP A 167 -17.43 -2.95 7.37
N GLY A 168 -16.59 -1.93 7.41
CA GLY A 168 -16.24 -1.19 8.62
C GLY A 168 -17.45 -0.50 9.25
N VAL A 169 -18.26 0.16 8.42
CA VAL A 169 -19.52 0.79 8.86
C VAL A 169 -20.47 -0.26 9.46
N LYS A 170 -20.69 -1.37 8.76
CA LYS A 170 -21.54 -2.49 9.23
C LYS A 170 -21.04 -3.04 10.57
N ASN A 171 -19.74 -3.14 10.72
CA ASN A 171 -19.07 -3.71 11.89
C ASN A 171 -18.75 -2.67 12.98
N ARG A 172 -19.15 -1.43 12.82
CA ARG A 172 -18.99 -0.36 13.83
C ARG A 172 -17.55 -0.24 14.33
N VAL A 173 -16.59 -0.04 13.39
CA VAL A 173 -15.21 0.33 13.74
C VAL A 173 -15.16 1.80 14.16
N ASP A 174 -14.28 2.18 15.07
CA ASP A 174 -14.25 3.53 15.63
C ASP A 174 -13.58 4.55 14.70
N TYR A 175 -12.60 4.11 13.92
CA TYR A 175 -11.78 5.00 13.08
C TYR A 175 -11.53 4.38 11.70
N PHE A 176 -11.44 5.26 10.69
CA PHE A 176 -11.03 4.91 9.34
C PHE A 176 -9.76 5.68 8.97
N ALA A 177 -8.71 4.97 8.62
CA ALA A 177 -7.52 5.55 8.01
C ALA A 177 -7.62 5.43 6.50
N ILE A 178 -7.56 6.56 5.80
CA ILE A 178 -7.61 6.63 4.35
C ILE A 178 -6.19 6.74 3.81
N SER A 179 -5.71 5.71 3.14
CA SER A 179 -4.37 5.67 2.56
C SER A 179 -4.26 6.54 1.31
N PHE A 180 -3.08 7.08 1.06
CA PHE A 180 -2.73 7.84 -0.16
C PHE A 180 -3.53 9.12 -0.43
N VAL A 181 -4.14 9.74 0.57
CA VAL A 181 -4.87 11.01 0.41
C VAL A 181 -3.97 12.06 -0.20
N GLN A 182 -4.42 12.68 -1.30
CA GLN A 182 -3.70 13.73 -2.02
C GLN A 182 -4.36 15.10 -1.86
N ASN A 183 -5.67 15.13 -1.69
CA ASN A 183 -6.44 16.38 -1.67
C ASN A 183 -7.78 16.24 -0.92
N ALA A 184 -8.47 17.36 -0.76
CA ALA A 184 -9.74 17.42 -0.02
C ALA A 184 -10.89 16.63 -0.71
N LYS A 185 -10.82 16.39 -2.03
CA LYS A 185 -11.83 15.60 -2.76
C LYS A 185 -11.83 14.14 -2.28
N ASP A 186 -10.65 13.59 -2.03
CA ASP A 186 -10.49 12.21 -1.55
C ASP A 186 -11.17 12.04 -0.20
N MET A 187 -10.96 13.00 0.71
CA MET A 187 -11.60 12.97 2.03
C MET A 187 -13.11 13.21 1.96
N ARG A 188 -13.59 14.03 1.02
CA ARG A 188 -15.04 14.18 0.80
C ARG A 188 -15.65 12.88 0.31
N ARG A 189 -14.98 12.18 -0.63
CA ARG A 189 -15.42 10.87 -1.12
C ARG A 189 -15.50 9.84 0.01
N ALA A 190 -14.48 9.79 0.88
CA ALA A 190 -14.50 8.91 2.05
C ALA A 190 -15.71 9.21 2.95
N ARG A 191 -15.98 10.49 3.23
CA ARG A 191 -17.14 10.89 4.05
C ARG A 191 -18.48 10.55 3.41
N GLU A 192 -18.61 10.68 2.09
CA GLU A 192 -19.81 10.24 1.36
C GLU A 192 -20.08 8.75 1.56
N LEU A 193 -19.04 7.91 1.49
CA LEU A 193 -19.16 6.48 1.69
C LEU A 193 -19.49 6.09 3.14
N LEU A 194 -19.03 6.87 4.10
CA LEU A 194 -19.38 6.70 5.51
C LEU A 194 -20.82 7.16 5.80
N GLY A 195 -21.37 8.09 5.01
CA GLY A 195 -22.71 8.65 5.22
C GLY A 195 -22.84 9.29 6.61
N ASP A 196 -23.92 8.97 7.31
CA ASP A 196 -24.20 9.46 8.67
C ASP A 196 -23.50 8.66 9.78
N TYR A 197 -22.58 7.76 9.40
CA TYR A 197 -21.86 6.94 10.37
C TYR A 197 -21.04 7.83 11.32
N LYS A 198 -21.33 7.67 12.61
CA LYS A 198 -20.55 8.28 13.70
C LYS A 198 -19.92 7.14 14.47
N GLY A 199 -18.61 6.93 14.24
CA GLY A 199 -17.80 5.92 14.93
C GLY A 199 -17.79 6.10 16.44
#